data_96fcac5f9b3e9b3fb805fba6616fac89
#
_entry.id   96fcac5f9b3e9b3fb805fba6616fac89
#
_cell.length_a   1.000
_cell.length_b   1.000
_cell.length_c   1.000
_cell.angle_alpha   90.00
_cell.angle_beta   90.00
_cell.angle_gamma   90.00
#
_symmetry.space_group_name_H-M   'P 1'
#
loop_
_entity.id
_entity.type
_entity.pdbx_description
1 polymer ?
#
loop_
_entity_poly.entity_id
_entity_poly.type
_entity_poly.pdbx_seq_one_letter_code
_entity_poly.pdbx_strand_id
1 'polypeptide(L)'
;MSKKHRVKHPKRKQLGSLKYQISQLRVEPSDQKSKKPMSVSTVKQYKKHAQEFGAWCKEHYKCKTVDACKKHIQDYSDYLRASGKSASTIHTYLAGVCRVLDVPLDTINKPIRVVADNTRSRGTKAVDERKDAGREVSPRLYDFACIAGIRRAEYLHLTPEDLVEDDFVNPCILVRKGKGGKRQLQRILPEELPAIKAVYGNPADANHLFSKDEMNNKIDLHHLRALRAQQMYRYYLNRIQTENGYREQLISEIRHTWEKDDKARKENGYKAKRWSDMKVTGNYILRGNNRKLAKKHGLPLQYDRLALLAVSIFHLSHWRHDVTVANYLLAV
;
A
#
# COMPACT_ATOMS: atom_id res chain seq x y z
N MET A 1 3.48 0.60 78.51
CA MET A 1 2.64 0.55 77.30
C MET A 1 3.52 0.71 76.07
N SER A 2 3.77 -0.38 75.35
CA SER A 2 4.68 -0.40 74.19
C SER A 2 3.93 0.00 72.94
N LYS A 3 4.36 1.08 72.24
CA LYS A 3 3.78 1.52 70.96
C LYS A 3 4.29 0.60 69.85
N LYS A 4 3.40 -0.28 69.32
CA LYS A 4 3.68 -1.09 68.12
C LYS A 4 3.91 -0.18 66.92
N HIS A 5 5.13 -0.15 66.39
CA HIS A 5 5.44 0.46 65.10
C HIS A 5 4.77 -0.31 63.99
N ARG A 6 3.78 0.31 63.36
CA ARG A 6 3.10 -0.21 62.13
C ARG A 6 4.01 0.01 60.94
N VAL A 7 4.67 -1.04 60.48
CA VAL A 7 5.45 -1.03 59.22
C VAL A 7 4.52 -0.69 58.09
N LYS A 8 4.67 0.50 57.48
CA LYS A 8 3.96 0.88 56.27
C LYS A 8 4.52 0.07 55.10
N HIS A 9 3.83 -0.98 54.65
CA HIS A 9 4.14 -1.63 53.40
C HIS A 9 4.06 -0.62 52.25
N PRO A 10 5.07 -0.59 51.32
CA PRO A 10 5.01 0.30 50.19
C PRO A 10 3.74 -0.02 49.37
N LYS A 11 2.95 1.00 49.03
CA LYS A 11 1.77 0.85 48.20
C LYS A 11 2.19 0.18 46.88
N ARG A 12 1.68 -1.03 46.64
CA ARG A 12 1.86 -1.67 45.33
C ARG A 12 1.41 -0.68 44.25
N LYS A 13 2.32 -0.26 43.36
CA LYS A 13 1.94 0.54 42.21
C LYS A 13 0.83 -0.20 41.48
N GLN A 14 -0.34 0.39 41.41
CA GLN A 14 -1.45 -0.17 40.65
C GLN A 14 -1.03 -0.21 39.18
N LEU A 15 -0.81 -1.41 38.66
CA LEU A 15 -0.57 -1.62 37.24
C LEU A 15 -1.84 -1.18 36.50
N GLY A 16 -1.70 -0.21 35.60
CA GLY A 16 -2.80 0.19 34.73
C GLY A 16 -3.32 -0.98 33.89
N SER A 17 -4.45 -0.82 33.22
CA SER A 17 -5.02 -1.83 32.33
C SER A 17 -4.01 -2.29 31.27
N LEU A 18 -4.12 -3.51 30.74
CA LEU A 18 -3.27 -3.98 29.64
C LEU A 18 -3.27 -3.03 28.44
N LYS A 19 -4.43 -2.44 28.13
CA LYS A 19 -4.55 -1.42 27.08
C LYS A 19 -3.66 -0.20 27.36
N TYR A 20 -3.65 0.26 28.62
CA TYR A 20 -2.78 1.36 29.05
C TYR A 20 -1.31 0.96 29.00
N GLN A 21 -0.94 -0.21 29.55
CA GLN A 21 0.43 -0.70 29.52
C GLN A 21 0.97 -0.77 28.09
N ILE A 22 0.19 -1.34 27.14
CA ILE A 22 0.55 -1.43 25.73
C ILE A 22 0.67 -0.04 25.09
N SER A 23 -0.19 0.91 25.46
CA SER A 23 -0.11 2.27 24.91
C SER A 23 1.20 2.99 25.27
N GLN A 24 1.80 2.66 26.40
CA GLN A 24 3.07 3.24 26.87
C GLN A 24 4.31 2.61 26.24
N LEU A 25 4.18 1.44 25.59
CA LEU A 25 5.32 0.79 24.96
C LEU A 25 5.85 1.62 23.79
N ARG A 26 7.15 1.79 23.74
CA ARG A 26 7.83 2.38 22.59
C ARG A 26 7.92 1.34 21.47
N VAL A 27 7.59 1.75 20.27
CA VAL A 27 7.67 0.89 19.08
C VAL A 27 8.91 1.31 18.30
N GLU A 28 9.95 0.52 18.41
CA GLU A 28 11.21 0.79 17.71
C GLU A 28 11.10 0.41 16.22
N PRO A 29 11.87 1.07 15.34
CA PRO A 29 11.98 0.67 13.93
C PRO A 29 12.49 -0.76 13.80
N SER A 30 11.95 -1.53 12.84
CA SER A 30 12.23 -2.96 12.70
C SER A 30 13.65 -3.34 12.29
N ASP A 31 14.38 -2.39 11.74
CA ASP A 31 15.69 -2.65 11.17
C ASP A 31 16.70 -1.60 11.64
N GLN A 32 17.78 -2.05 12.25
CA GLN A 32 18.99 -1.23 12.38
C GLN A 32 19.54 -0.79 11.01
N LYS A 33 19.10 -1.47 9.92
CA LYS A 33 19.44 -1.14 8.54
C LYS A 33 18.54 -0.08 7.92
N SER A 34 17.30 0.10 8.42
CA SER A 34 16.37 1.12 7.93
C SER A 34 16.42 2.34 8.83
N LYS A 35 17.13 3.39 8.39
CA LYS A 35 17.16 4.68 9.05
C LYS A 35 15.83 5.43 9.03
N LYS A 36 14.80 4.89 8.36
CA LYS A 36 13.47 5.52 8.28
C LYS A 36 12.62 5.16 9.48
N PRO A 37 12.12 6.15 10.22
CA PRO A 37 11.13 5.91 11.26
C PRO A 37 9.83 5.36 10.63
N MET A 38 9.12 4.50 11.38
CA MET A 38 7.80 4.06 10.96
C MET A 38 6.82 5.23 10.92
N SER A 39 5.88 5.19 9.97
CA SER A 39 4.83 6.21 9.92
C SER A 39 3.96 6.15 11.18
N VAL A 40 3.45 7.32 11.60
CA VAL A 40 2.55 7.43 12.76
C VAL A 40 1.33 6.50 12.61
N SER A 41 0.79 6.37 11.40
CA SER A 41 -0.32 5.45 11.12
C SER A 41 0.05 3.99 11.31
N THR A 42 1.26 3.57 10.92
CA THR A 42 1.76 2.21 11.16
C THR A 42 1.89 1.92 12.65
N VAL A 43 2.48 2.84 13.41
CA VAL A 43 2.62 2.70 14.87
C VAL A 43 1.24 2.59 15.54
N LYS A 44 0.30 3.46 15.16
CA LYS A 44 -1.09 3.40 15.68
C LYS A 44 -1.74 2.04 15.39
N GLN A 45 -1.59 1.54 14.17
CA GLN A 45 -2.14 0.24 13.76
C GLN A 45 -1.52 -0.92 14.54
N TYR A 46 -0.20 -0.91 14.71
CA TYR A 46 0.50 -1.93 15.50
C TYR A 46 0.06 -1.93 16.96
N LYS A 47 -0.05 -0.75 17.58
CA LYS A 47 -0.56 -0.63 18.95
C LYS A 47 -2.02 -1.12 19.06
N LYS A 48 -2.87 -0.83 18.06
CA LYS A 48 -4.24 -1.35 18.02
C LYS A 48 -4.26 -2.88 18.04
N HIS A 49 -3.50 -3.55 17.17
CA HIS A 49 -3.44 -5.02 17.15
C HIS A 49 -2.88 -5.61 18.44
N ALA A 50 -1.87 -4.97 19.05
CA ALA A 50 -1.36 -5.40 20.35
C ALA A 50 -2.40 -5.22 21.48
N GLN A 51 -3.21 -4.17 21.44
CA GLN A 51 -4.29 -3.96 22.41
C GLN A 51 -5.42 -4.99 22.26
N GLU A 52 -5.78 -5.36 21.03
CA GLU A 52 -6.72 -6.44 20.72
C GLU A 52 -6.21 -7.77 21.26
N PHE A 53 -4.93 -8.08 21.02
CA PHE A 53 -4.27 -9.25 21.60
C PHE A 53 -4.28 -9.22 23.15
N GLY A 54 -3.93 -8.09 23.76
CA GLY A 54 -3.96 -7.95 25.22
C GLY A 54 -5.37 -8.15 25.81
N ALA A 55 -6.43 -7.67 25.13
CA ALA A 55 -7.79 -7.92 25.51
C ALA A 55 -8.14 -9.42 25.47
N TRP A 56 -7.74 -10.10 24.39
CA TRP A 56 -7.90 -11.53 24.23
C TRP A 56 -7.14 -12.33 25.31
N CYS A 57 -5.89 -11.97 25.63
CA CYS A 57 -5.14 -12.60 26.72
C CYS A 57 -5.79 -12.39 28.10
N LYS A 58 -6.39 -11.22 28.34
CA LYS A 58 -7.13 -10.95 29.57
C LYS A 58 -8.35 -11.86 29.67
N GLU A 59 -9.08 -12.04 28.60
CA GLU A 59 -10.29 -12.86 28.53
C GLU A 59 -9.99 -14.34 28.74
N HIS A 60 -9.05 -14.90 27.99
CA HIS A 60 -8.78 -16.34 27.93
C HIS A 60 -7.82 -16.81 29.02
N TYR A 61 -6.83 -16.01 29.41
CA TYR A 61 -5.75 -16.40 30.33
C TYR A 61 -5.66 -15.53 31.59
N LYS A 62 -6.60 -14.58 31.78
CA LYS A 62 -6.62 -13.66 32.92
C LYS A 62 -5.30 -12.89 33.11
N CYS A 63 -4.54 -12.65 32.04
CA CYS A 63 -3.29 -11.93 32.07
C CYS A 63 -3.48 -10.51 32.60
N LYS A 64 -2.58 -10.05 33.48
CA LYS A 64 -2.58 -8.71 34.09
C LYS A 64 -1.41 -7.83 33.61
N THR A 65 -0.37 -8.44 33.02
CA THR A 65 0.82 -7.74 32.55
C THR A 65 1.12 -8.07 31.11
N VAL A 66 1.80 -7.17 30.39
CA VAL A 66 2.24 -7.37 29.01
C VAL A 66 3.16 -8.59 28.89
N ASP A 67 4.10 -8.76 29.84
CA ASP A 67 5.01 -9.90 29.81
C ASP A 67 4.31 -11.23 29.95
N ALA A 68 3.25 -11.29 30.79
CA ALA A 68 2.43 -12.50 30.89
C ALA A 68 1.68 -12.84 29.58
N CYS A 69 1.44 -11.86 28.72
CA CYS A 69 0.80 -12.11 27.42
C CYS A 69 1.77 -12.71 26.40
N LYS A 70 3.09 -12.41 26.47
CA LYS A 70 4.07 -12.80 25.42
C LYS A 70 4.05 -14.29 25.08
N LYS A 71 3.92 -15.16 26.08
CA LYS A 71 3.88 -16.62 25.89
C LYS A 71 2.67 -17.14 25.13
N HIS A 72 1.60 -16.32 24.99
CA HIS A 72 0.35 -16.69 24.32
C HIS A 72 0.23 -16.17 22.88
N ILE A 73 1.33 -15.66 22.27
CA ILE A 73 1.29 -15.15 20.89
C ILE A 73 1.01 -16.27 19.89
N GLN A 74 1.55 -17.49 20.15
CA GLN A 74 1.26 -18.65 19.30
C GLN A 74 -0.21 -19.06 19.41
N ASP A 75 -0.76 -19.14 20.62
CA ASP A 75 -2.16 -19.47 20.84
C ASP A 75 -3.09 -18.46 20.14
N TYR A 76 -2.70 -17.17 20.13
CA TYR A 76 -3.45 -16.14 19.42
C TYR A 76 -3.37 -16.30 17.89
N SER A 77 -2.22 -16.72 17.34
CA SER A 77 -2.10 -17.08 15.93
C SER A 77 -3.08 -18.18 15.54
N ASP A 78 -3.17 -19.23 16.37
CA ASP A 78 -4.03 -20.37 16.15
C ASP A 78 -5.52 -20.00 16.33
N TYR A 79 -5.84 -19.17 17.31
CA TYR A 79 -7.17 -18.58 17.50
C TYR A 79 -7.62 -17.77 16.27
N LEU A 80 -6.76 -16.89 15.73
CA LEU A 80 -7.08 -16.11 14.54
C LEU A 80 -7.34 -17.02 13.32
N ARG A 81 -6.58 -18.11 13.21
CA ARG A 81 -6.78 -19.12 12.15
C ARG A 81 -8.13 -19.83 12.33
N ALA A 82 -8.42 -20.31 13.52
CA ALA A 82 -9.69 -20.95 13.85
C ALA A 82 -10.91 -20.04 13.66
N SER A 83 -10.71 -18.72 13.88
CA SER A 83 -11.72 -17.67 13.61
C SER A 83 -11.90 -17.35 12.13
N GLY A 84 -11.30 -18.09 11.20
CA GLY A 84 -11.46 -17.89 9.76
C GLY A 84 -10.76 -16.68 9.19
N LYS A 85 -9.81 -16.05 9.92
CA LYS A 85 -9.05 -14.92 9.39
C LYS A 85 -8.11 -15.36 8.26
N SER A 86 -8.03 -14.55 7.19
CA SER A 86 -7.11 -14.82 6.10
C SER A 86 -5.64 -14.80 6.55
N ALA A 87 -4.77 -15.57 5.88
CA ALA A 87 -3.34 -15.58 6.14
C ALA A 87 -2.73 -14.15 6.14
N SER A 88 -3.16 -13.30 5.23
CA SER A 88 -2.70 -11.90 5.15
C SER A 88 -3.10 -11.10 6.38
N THR A 89 -4.32 -11.27 6.88
CA THR A 89 -4.84 -10.63 8.10
C THR A 89 -4.04 -11.11 9.32
N ILE A 90 -3.86 -12.42 9.48
CA ILE A 90 -3.09 -13.01 10.58
C ILE A 90 -1.67 -12.44 10.63
N HIS A 91 -0.98 -12.39 9.48
CA HIS A 91 0.35 -11.80 9.41
C HIS A 91 0.37 -10.32 9.82
N THR A 92 -0.66 -9.55 9.46
CA THR A 92 -0.75 -8.14 9.83
C THR A 92 -0.95 -7.95 11.33
N TYR A 93 -1.81 -8.75 11.94
CA TYR A 93 -2.05 -8.75 13.37
C TYR A 93 -0.79 -9.14 14.14
N LEU A 94 -0.19 -10.28 13.79
CA LEU A 94 1.03 -10.77 14.45
C LEU A 94 2.21 -9.83 14.27
N ALA A 95 2.37 -9.20 13.10
CA ALA A 95 3.41 -8.19 12.90
C ALA A 95 3.25 -7.00 13.86
N GLY A 96 2.02 -6.57 14.13
CA GLY A 96 1.74 -5.53 15.12
C GLY A 96 2.02 -5.99 16.54
N VAL A 97 1.51 -7.17 16.92
CA VAL A 97 1.70 -7.75 18.25
C VAL A 97 3.19 -7.96 18.56
N CYS A 98 3.88 -8.71 17.70
CA CYS A 98 5.31 -9.04 17.88
C CYS A 98 6.16 -7.78 17.93
N ARG A 99 5.84 -6.79 17.10
CA ARG A 99 6.59 -5.54 17.05
C ARG A 99 6.43 -4.70 18.32
N VAL A 100 5.22 -4.60 18.85
CA VAL A 100 4.94 -3.83 20.07
C VAL A 100 5.48 -4.52 21.31
N LEU A 101 5.43 -5.86 21.34
CA LEU A 101 5.88 -6.66 22.49
C LEU A 101 7.36 -7.05 22.41
N ASP A 102 8.08 -6.61 21.37
CA ASP A 102 9.48 -6.95 21.11
C ASP A 102 9.73 -8.47 21.11
N VAL A 103 8.94 -9.19 20.29
CA VAL A 103 9.08 -10.63 20.04
C VAL A 103 9.40 -10.85 18.57
N PRO A 104 10.39 -11.69 18.21
CA PRO A 104 10.70 -11.98 16.83
C PRO A 104 9.52 -12.67 16.11
N LEU A 105 9.06 -12.11 14.99
CA LEU A 105 7.89 -12.62 14.25
C LEU A 105 8.16 -13.98 13.59
N ASP A 106 9.39 -14.32 13.31
CA ASP A 106 9.83 -15.58 12.70
C ASP A 106 9.73 -16.78 13.67
N THR A 107 9.71 -16.52 14.97
CA THR A 107 9.48 -17.56 15.98
C THR A 107 8.02 -18.03 16.07
N ILE A 108 7.08 -17.33 15.43
CA ILE A 108 5.66 -17.65 15.48
C ILE A 108 5.25 -18.43 14.24
N ASN A 109 4.64 -19.61 14.45
CA ASN A 109 4.05 -20.37 13.36
C ASN A 109 2.79 -19.64 12.83
N LYS A 110 2.76 -19.36 11.53
CA LYS A 110 1.71 -18.61 10.85
C LYS A 110 1.41 -19.19 9.47
N PRO A 111 0.17 -19.07 8.98
CA PRO A 111 -0.19 -19.62 7.68
C PRO A 111 0.61 -18.94 6.55
N ILE A 112 0.90 -19.72 5.50
CA ILE A 112 1.61 -19.20 4.32
C ILE A 112 0.70 -18.20 3.60
N ARG A 113 1.24 -17.02 3.27
CA ARG A 113 0.53 -16.02 2.48
C ARG A 113 0.58 -16.39 1.00
N VAL A 114 -0.59 -16.58 0.42
CA VAL A 114 -0.75 -16.77 -1.02
C VAL A 114 -1.38 -15.50 -1.59
N VAL A 115 -0.69 -14.83 -2.51
CA VAL A 115 -1.17 -13.55 -3.07
C VAL A 115 -2.48 -13.73 -3.82
N ALA A 116 -2.67 -14.88 -4.47
CA ALA A 116 -3.90 -15.23 -5.18
C ALA A 116 -5.14 -15.34 -4.26
N ASP A 117 -4.92 -15.62 -2.96
CA ASP A 117 -6.01 -15.74 -1.98
C ASP A 117 -6.32 -14.42 -1.29
N ASN A 118 -5.62 -13.33 -1.64
CA ASN A 118 -5.91 -12.02 -1.12
C ASN A 118 -7.20 -11.48 -1.75
N THR A 119 -8.33 -11.79 -1.13
CA THR A 119 -9.57 -11.04 -1.40
C THR A 119 -9.35 -9.58 -1.01
N ARG A 120 -9.65 -8.66 -1.92
CA ARG A 120 -9.61 -7.24 -1.59
C ARG A 120 -10.60 -6.96 -0.49
N SER A 121 -10.13 -6.37 0.59
CA SER A 121 -10.64 -6.43 1.96
C SER A 121 -11.93 -5.67 2.25
N ARG A 122 -12.82 -5.48 1.29
CA ARG A 122 -14.06 -4.73 1.57
C ARG A 122 -15.33 -5.58 1.58
N GLY A 123 -15.18 -6.91 1.67
CA GLY A 123 -16.28 -7.85 1.59
C GLY A 123 -16.91 -7.87 0.19
N THR A 124 -17.23 -9.04 -0.33
CA THR A 124 -17.77 -9.20 -1.69
C THR A 124 -19.00 -8.33 -1.96
N LYS A 125 -19.94 -8.23 -1.01
CA LYS A 125 -21.14 -7.37 -1.15
C LYS A 125 -20.82 -5.89 -1.23
N ALA A 126 -19.93 -5.37 -0.40
CA ALA A 126 -19.59 -3.93 -0.37
C ALA A 126 -18.82 -3.46 -1.62
N VAL A 127 -18.17 -4.36 -2.36
CA VAL A 127 -17.45 -4.01 -3.60
C VAL A 127 -18.41 -3.92 -4.77
N ASP A 128 -19.38 -4.80 -4.87
CA ASP A 128 -20.33 -4.81 -5.99
C ASP A 128 -21.34 -3.66 -5.90
N GLU A 129 -21.89 -3.40 -4.72
CA GLU A 129 -22.74 -2.23 -4.47
C GLU A 129 -22.02 -0.88 -4.67
N ARG A 130 -20.68 -0.84 -4.47
CA ARG A 130 -19.87 0.37 -4.66
C ARG A 130 -19.45 0.62 -6.10
N LYS A 131 -19.36 -0.39 -6.93
CA LYS A 131 -19.02 -0.22 -8.35
C LYS A 131 -20.07 0.59 -9.10
N ASP A 132 -21.32 0.40 -8.78
CA ASP A 132 -22.44 1.06 -9.44
C ASP A 132 -22.80 2.41 -8.80
N ALA A 133 -22.72 2.52 -7.48
CA ALA A 133 -23.03 3.74 -6.74
C ALA A 133 -21.96 4.83 -6.87
N GLY A 134 -20.71 4.47 -7.21
CA GLY A 134 -19.59 5.41 -7.16
C GLY A 134 -19.68 6.56 -8.15
N ARG A 135 -20.09 6.31 -9.39
CA ARG A 135 -20.21 7.34 -10.43
C ARG A 135 -21.37 8.29 -10.17
N GLU A 136 -22.50 7.77 -9.73
CA GLU A 136 -23.69 8.57 -9.44
C GLU A 136 -23.47 9.57 -8.29
N VAL A 137 -22.72 9.14 -7.28
CA VAL A 137 -22.47 9.97 -6.07
C VAL A 137 -21.40 11.04 -6.29
N SER A 138 -20.41 10.78 -7.14
CA SER A 138 -19.35 11.73 -7.45
C SER A 138 -18.80 11.48 -8.87
N PRO A 139 -19.56 11.89 -9.92
CA PRO A 139 -19.19 11.66 -11.31
C PRO A 139 -17.81 12.23 -11.64
N ARG A 140 -17.54 13.45 -11.18
CA ARG A 140 -16.29 14.17 -11.42
C ARG A 140 -15.07 13.43 -10.86
N LEU A 141 -15.12 12.94 -9.60
CA LEU A 141 -14.06 12.17 -9.01
C LEU A 141 -13.89 10.80 -9.67
N TYR A 142 -15.01 10.15 -10.01
CA TYR A 142 -15.00 8.85 -10.68
C TYR A 142 -14.31 8.93 -12.04
N ASP A 143 -14.75 9.85 -12.89
CA ASP A 143 -14.24 10.01 -14.26
C ASP A 143 -12.75 10.41 -14.23
N PHE A 144 -12.37 11.32 -13.32
CA PHE A 144 -10.97 11.64 -13.10
C PHE A 144 -10.16 10.42 -12.63
N ALA A 145 -10.70 9.60 -11.74
CA ALA A 145 -10.00 8.43 -11.22
C ALA A 145 -9.79 7.31 -12.26
N CYS A 146 -10.69 7.21 -13.24
CA CYS A 146 -10.52 6.31 -14.39
C CYS A 146 -9.26 6.69 -15.20
N ILE A 147 -8.96 7.98 -15.31
CA ILE A 147 -7.79 8.48 -16.04
C ILE A 147 -6.53 8.49 -15.17
N ALA A 148 -6.60 9.09 -13.99
CA ALA A 148 -5.44 9.35 -13.15
C ALA A 148 -4.87 8.09 -12.48
N GLY A 149 -5.72 7.20 -12.02
CA GLY A 149 -5.32 5.94 -11.37
C GLY A 149 -4.41 6.10 -10.14
N ILE A 150 -4.48 7.22 -9.42
CA ILE A 150 -3.67 7.47 -8.21
C ILE A 150 -4.29 6.83 -6.95
N ARG A 151 -3.58 6.86 -5.81
CA ARG A 151 -4.09 6.26 -4.56
C ARG A 151 -5.04 7.22 -3.85
N ARG A 152 -6.03 6.65 -3.13
CA ARG A 152 -7.02 7.44 -2.38
C ARG A 152 -6.43 8.56 -1.52
N ALA A 153 -5.37 8.28 -0.77
CA ALA A 153 -4.74 9.28 0.07
C ALA A 153 -4.06 10.42 -0.72
N GLU A 154 -3.75 10.17 -1.98
CA GLU A 154 -3.07 11.12 -2.86
C GLU A 154 -4.06 12.16 -3.42
N TYR A 155 -5.33 11.76 -3.68
CA TYR A 155 -6.39 12.70 -4.10
C TYR A 155 -6.66 13.82 -3.09
N LEU A 156 -6.52 13.53 -1.79
CA LEU A 156 -6.73 14.51 -0.71
C LEU A 156 -5.72 15.67 -0.71
N HIS A 157 -4.64 15.53 -1.47
CA HIS A 157 -3.54 16.50 -1.52
C HIS A 157 -3.32 17.07 -2.90
N LEU A 158 -4.20 16.79 -3.86
CA LEU A 158 -4.14 17.42 -5.18
C LEU A 158 -4.61 18.87 -5.08
N THR A 159 -3.84 19.76 -5.70
CA THR A 159 -4.14 21.19 -5.81
C THR A 159 -4.39 21.56 -7.26
N PRO A 160 -4.99 22.71 -7.55
CA PRO A 160 -5.19 23.20 -8.93
C PRO A 160 -3.90 23.31 -9.77
N GLU A 161 -2.74 23.39 -9.12
CA GLU A 161 -1.43 23.54 -9.78
C GLU A 161 -0.74 22.21 -10.11
N ASP A 162 -1.38 21.07 -9.82
CA ASP A 162 -0.74 19.75 -9.95
C ASP A 162 -0.89 19.11 -11.35
N LEU A 163 -1.41 19.86 -12.34
CA LEU A 163 -1.35 19.49 -13.74
C LEU A 163 -0.07 20.09 -14.35
N VAL A 164 0.87 19.21 -14.70
CA VAL A 164 2.23 19.59 -15.14
C VAL A 164 2.66 18.72 -16.32
N GLU A 165 3.85 18.96 -16.85
CA GLU A 165 4.50 18.09 -17.83
C GLU A 165 5.71 17.40 -17.23
N ASP A 166 6.06 16.21 -17.78
CA ASP A 166 7.33 15.55 -17.49
C ASP A 166 8.45 16.06 -18.40
N ASP A 167 9.66 15.53 -18.26
CA ASP A 167 10.83 15.93 -19.05
C ASP A 167 10.70 15.62 -20.56
N PHE A 168 9.68 14.89 -20.94
CA PHE A 168 9.35 14.49 -22.32
C PHE A 168 8.07 15.16 -22.83
N VAL A 169 7.63 16.22 -22.15
CA VAL A 169 6.43 17.01 -22.50
C VAL A 169 5.14 16.19 -22.47
N ASN A 170 5.13 15.08 -21.73
CA ASN A 170 3.87 14.35 -21.49
C ASN A 170 3.06 15.04 -20.39
N PRO A 171 1.74 15.21 -20.55
CA PRO A 171 0.90 15.74 -19.50
C PRO A 171 0.86 14.76 -18.32
N CYS A 172 1.00 15.31 -17.11
CA CYS A 172 1.13 14.55 -15.88
C CYS A 172 0.35 15.18 -14.73
N ILE A 173 -0.13 14.33 -13.84
CA ILE A 173 -0.59 14.76 -12.52
C ILE A 173 0.57 14.63 -11.53
N LEU A 174 0.91 15.74 -10.89
CA LEU A 174 1.93 15.78 -9.85
C LEU A 174 1.35 15.34 -8.51
N VAL A 175 1.80 14.22 -8.01
CA VAL A 175 1.51 13.77 -6.65
C VAL A 175 2.65 14.20 -5.73
N ARG A 176 2.45 15.27 -4.97
CA ARG A 176 3.50 15.86 -4.11
C ARG A 176 3.90 14.97 -2.96
N LYS A 177 2.94 14.24 -2.36
CA LYS A 177 3.12 13.38 -1.18
C LYS A 177 2.54 11.98 -1.42
N GLY A 178 3.18 11.20 -2.28
CA GLY A 178 2.82 9.80 -2.49
C GLY A 178 3.22 8.89 -1.33
N LYS A 179 2.89 7.60 -1.43
CA LYS A 179 3.23 6.61 -0.41
C LYS A 179 4.72 6.63 -0.06
N GLY A 180 5.02 6.83 1.23
CA GLY A 180 6.40 6.95 1.71
C GLY A 180 7.02 8.32 1.47
N GLY A 181 6.21 9.35 1.25
CA GLY A 181 6.66 10.74 1.03
C GLY A 181 7.26 10.99 -0.36
N LYS A 182 7.06 10.07 -1.31
CA LYS A 182 7.60 10.25 -2.66
C LYS A 182 6.81 11.28 -3.45
N ARG A 183 7.52 12.20 -4.09
CA ARG A 183 7.00 12.98 -5.21
C ARG A 183 6.97 12.07 -6.45
N GLN A 184 5.88 12.12 -7.22
CA GLN A 184 5.70 11.27 -8.38
C GLN A 184 4.89 11.98 -9.46
N LEU A 185 5.18 11.69 -10.71
CA LEU A 185 4.41 12.12 -11.87
C LEU A 185 3.58 10.94 -12.38
N GLN A 186 2.30 11.18 -12.63
CA GLN A 186 1.37 10.20 -13.20
C GLN A 186 1.00 10.68 -14.59
N ARG A 187 1.47 10.01 -15.62
CA ARG A 187 1.15 10.36 -17.01
C ARG A 187 -0.33 10.16 -17.28
N ILE A 188 -0.89 11.07 -18.02
CA ILE A 188 -2.20 10.98 -18.68
C ILE A 188 -1.97 10.98 -20.20
N LEU A 189 -2.90 10.40 -20.94
CA LEU A 189 -2.78 10.40 -22.40
C LEU A 189 -3.16 11.77 -22.95
N PRO A 190 -2.54 12.24 -24.06
CA PRO A 190 -2.86 13.53 -24.65
C PRO A 190 -4.34 13.72 -24.96
N GLU A 191 -5.00 12.67 -25.43
CA GLU A 191 -6.44 12.67 -25.72
C GLU A 191 -7.33 12.79 -24.48
N GLU A 192 -6.83 12.48 -23.30
CA GLU A 192 -7.52 12.60 -22.01
C GLU A 192 -7.35 13.99 -21.38
N LEU A 193 -6.40 14.77 -21.87
CA LEU A 193 -6.04 16.08 -21.31
C LEU A 193 -7.23 17.05 -21.24
N PRO A 194 -8.14 17.14 -22.23
CA PRO A 194 -9.31 18.02 -22.12
C PRO A 194 -10.22 17.68 -20.93
N ALA A 195 -10.47 16.40 -20.69
CA ALA A 195 -11.29 15.94 -19.55
C ALA A 195 -10.62 16.28 -18.22
N ILE A 196 -9.31 16.09 -18.13
CA ILE A 196 -8.51 16.43 -16.93
C ILE A 196 -8.51 17.95 -16.71
N LYS A 197 -8.27 18.76 -17.76
CA LYS A 197 -8.32 20.23 -17.68
C LYS A 197 -9.68 20.76 -17.20
N ALA A 198 -10.77 20.14 -17.61
CA ALA A 198 -12.11 20.51 -17.14
C ALA A 198 -12.25 20.32 -15.60
N VAL A 199 -11.65 19.27 -15.04
CA VAL A 199 -11.64 19.04 -13.58
C VAL A 199 -10.75 20.06 -12.87
N TYR A 200 -9.57 20.38 -13.42
CA TYR A 200 -8.66 21.36 -12.87
C TYR A 200 -9.18 22.80 -12.99
N GLY A 201 -9.98 23.09 -14.01
CA GLY A 201 -10.66 24.40 -14.18
C GLY A 201 -11.80 24.64 -13.20
N ASN A 202 -12.21 23.62 -12.44
CA ASN A 202 -13.30 23.71 -11.44
C ASN A 202 -12.88 23.04 -10.13
N PRO A 203 -11.85 23.53 -9.41
CA PRO A 203 -11.39 22.95 -8.14
C PRO A 203 -12.43 23.15 -7.04
N ALA A 204 -12.36 22.32 -6.00
CA ALA A 204 -13.24 22.44 -4.83
C ALA A 204 -12.93 23.71 -4.01
N ASP A 205 -11.64 24.07 -3.90
CA ASP A 205 -11.17 25.33 -3.32
C ASP A 205 -9.75 25.64 -3.84
N ALA A 206 -9.16 26.73 -3.36
CA ALA A 206 -7.81 27.17 -3.78
C ALA A 206 -6.69 26.15 -3.46
N ASN A 207 -6.91 25.25 -2.52
CA ASN A 207 -5.91 24.31 -2.03
C ASN A 207 -6.22 22.85 -2.36
N HIS A 208 -7.46 22.55 -2.80
CA HIS A 208 -7.90 21.17 -3.01
C HIS A 208 -8.67 21.04 -4.33
N LEU A 209 -8.25 20.06 -5.12
CA LEU A 209 -8.94 19.73 -6.34
C LEU A 209 -10.32 19.08 -6.07
N PHE A 210 -10.41 18.23 -5.03
CA PHE A 210 -11.64 17.54 -4.64
C PHE A 210 -12.07 17.90 -3.22
N SER A 211 -13.37 18.05 -3.01
CA SER A 211 -13.97 18.31 -1.70
C SER A 211 -13.94 17.05 -0.80
N LYS A 212 -14.14 17.26 0.50
CA LYS A 212 -14.27 16.15 1.47
C LYS A 212 -15.51 15.29 1.17
N ASP A 213 -16.55 15.89 0.64
CA ASP A 213 -17.80 15.18 0.31
C ASP A 213 -17.64 14.31 -0.93
N GLU A 214 -16.89 14.74 -1.95
CA GLU A 214 -16.51 13.89 -3.07
C GLU A 214 -15.63 12.71 -2.61
N MET A 215 -14.79 12.92 -1.60
CA MET A 215 -13.88 11.90 -1.04
C MET A 215 -14.55 10.96 -0.01
N ASN A 216 -15.87 10.85 0.00
CA ASN A 216 -16.71 10.15 0.99
C ASN A 216 -16.54 8.61 1.09
N ASN A 217 -15.59 8.01 0.43
CA ASN A 217 -15.31 6.55 0.44
C ASN A 217 -16.36 5.65 -0.24
N LYS A 218 -17.22 6.18 -1.07
CA LYS A 218 -18.20 5.39 -1.83
C LYS A 218 -17.62 4.82 -3.13
N ILE A 219 -16.55 5.40 -3.68
CA ILE A 219 -15.86 4.95 -4.88
C ILE A 219 -14.71 4.01 -4.54
N ASP A 220 -14.61 2.85 -5.21
CA ASP A 220 -13.44 1.98 -5.14
C ASP A 220 -12.29 2.49 -6.02
N LEU A 221 -11.63 3.55 -5.56
CA LEU A 221 -10.50 4.16 -6.25
C LEU A 221 -9.34 3.19 -6.50
N HIS A 222 -9.24 2.12 -5.69
CA HIS A 222 -8.20 1.11 -5.91
C HIS A 222 -8.53 0.17 -7.07
N HIS A 223 -9.79 -0.14 -7.25
CA HIS A 223 -10.27 -0.88 -8.42
C HIS A 223 -10.06 -0.07 -9.70
N LEU A 224 -10.47 1.21 -9.71
CA LEU A 224 -10.25 2.09 -10.87
C LEU A 224 -8.76 2.22 -11.21
N ARG A 225 -7.89 2.30 -10.20
CA ARG A 225 -6.44 2.27 -10.42
C ARG A 225 -5.96 0.96 -11.05
N ALA A 226 -6.58 -0.19 -10.74
CA ALA A 226 -6.22 -1.45 -11.38
C ALA A 226 -6.72 -1.51 -12.82
N LEU A 227 -7.93 -1.05 -13.09
CA LEU A 227 -8.44 -0.94 -14.46
C LEU A 227 -7.56 -0.02 -15.31
N ARG A 228 -7.15 1.13 -14.76
CA ARG A 228 -6.22 2.02 -15.45
C ARG A 228 -4.88 1.35 -15.76
N ALA A 229 -4.31 0.63 -14.81
CA ALA A 229 -3.05 -0.11 -15.04
C ALA A 229 -3.19 -1.16 -16.15
N GLN A 230 -4.34 -1.86 -16.23
CA GLN A 230 -4.61 -2.82 -17.30
C GLN A 230 -4.75 -2.13 -18.66
N GLN A 231 -5.46 -1.00 -18.71
CA GLN A 231 -5.61 -0.18 -19.92
C GLN A 231 -4.24 0.30 -20.41
N MET A 232 -3.42 0.86 -19.52
CA MET A 232 -2.10 1.37 -19.87
C MET A 232 -1.12 0.27 -20.27
N TYR A 233 -1.24 -0.92 -19.70
CA TYR A 233 -0.43 -2.06 -20.15
C TYR A 233 -0.74 -2.41 -21.63
N ARG A 234 -2.02 -2.46 -22.00
CA ARG A 234 -2.44 -2.71 -23.38
C ARG A 234 -1.98 -1.60 -24.32
N TYR A 235 -2.09 -0.35 -23.89
CA TYR A 235 -1.65 0.83 -24.63
C TYR A 235 -0.15 0.76 -24.95
N TYR A 236 0.72 0.57 -23.95
CA TYR A 236 2.15 0.46 -24.19
C TYR A 236 2.52 -0.78 -24.99
N LEU A 237 1.89 -1.92 -24.74
CA LEU A 237 2.15 -3.14 -25.48
C LEU A 237 1.82 -2.97 -26.98
N ASN A 238 0.67 -2.38 -27.28
CA ASN A 238 0.26 -2.12 -28.65
C ASN A 238 1.28 -1.22 -29.36
N ARG A 239 1.65 -0.09 -28.78
CA ARG A 239 2.64 0.83 -29.36
C ARG A 239 4.01 0.18 -29.56
N ILE A 240 4.48 -0.62 -28.62
CA ILE A 240 5.72 -1.39 -28.73
C ILE A 240 5.67 -2.36 -29.91
N GLN A 241 4.49 -2.89 -30.25
CA GLN A 241 4.30 -3.88 -31.32
C GLN A 241 4.06 -3.25 -32.68
N THR A 242 3.47 -2.04 -32.73
CA THR A 242 2.98 -1.46 -33.99
C THR A 242 3.74 -0.20 -34.42
N GLU A 243 4.41 0.50 -33.52
CA GLU A 243 5.12 1.75 -33.83
C GLU A 243 6.63 1.50 -33.93
N ASN A 244 7.20 1.81 -35.10
CA ASN A 244 8.63 1.70 -35.32
C ASN A 244 9.42 2.68 -34.43
N GLY A 245 10.47 2.19 -33.74
CA GLY A 245 11.33 3.00 -32.86
C GLY A 245 10.73 3.31 -31.48
N TYR A 246 9.45 3.01 -31.25
CA TYR A 246 8.82 3.31 -29.96
C TYR A 246 9.44 2.53 -28.79
N ARG A 247 9.88 1.30 -29.02
CA ARG A 247 10.55 0.47 -28.01
C ARG A 247 11.82 1.16 -27.51
N GLU A 248 12.65 1.64 -28.39
CA GLU A 248 13.92 2.33 -28.10
C GLU A 248 13.67 3.67 -27.40
N GLN A 249 12.70 4.43 -27.89
CA GLN A 249 12.26 5.66 -27.25
C GLN A 249 11.82 5.38 -25.80
N LEU A 250 10.95 4.42 -25.56
CA LEU A 250 10.42 4.10 -24.23
C LEU A 250 11.53 3.61 -23.28
N ILE A 251 12.50 2.85 -23.78
CA ILE A 251 13.70 2.45 -23.00
C ILE A 251 14.49 3.68 -22.58
N SER A 252 14.68 4.63 -23.48
CA SER A 252 15.40 5.89 -23.20
C SER A 252 14.68 6.71 -22.12
N GLU A 253 13.38 6.89 -22.22
CA GLU A 253 12.56 7.61 -21.22
C GLU A 253 12.62 6.94 -19.84
N ILE A 254 12.51 5.61 -19.81
CA ILE A 254 12.59 4.84 -18.55
C ILE A 254 13.99 4.93 -17.95
N ARG A 255 15.04 4.90 -18.77
CA ARG A 255 16.43 5.05 -18.32
C ARG A 255 16.67 6.44 -17.72
N HIS A 256 16.23 7.48 -18.39
CA HIS A 256 16.31 8.85 -17.88
C HIS A 256 15.62 8.99 -16.51
N THR A 257 14.40 8.47 -16.39
CA THR A 257 13.66 8.47 -15.10
C THR A 257 14.40 7.68 -14.02
N TRP A 258 15.03 6.57 -14.40
CA TRP A 258 15.86 5.78 -13.49
C TRP A 258 17.06 6.57 -12.97
N GLU A 259 17.76 7.27 -13.83
CA GLU A 259 18.96 8.06 -13.48
C GLU A 259 18.59 9.20 -12.51
N LYS A 260 17.46 9.87 -12.74
CA LYS A 260 16.91 10.87 -11.79
C LYS A 260 16.59 10.28 -10.44
N ASP A 261 15.87 9.15 -10.42
CA ASP A 261 15.50 8.46 -9.17
C ASP A 261 16.75 7.93 -8.43
N ASP A 262 17.75 7.42 -9.13
CA ASP A 262 18.99 6.92 -8.51
C ASP A 262 19.83 8.06 -7.93
N LYS A 263 19.90 9.21 -8.62
CA LYS A 263 20.53 10.42 -8.10
C LYS A 263 19.87 10.87 -6.80
N ALA A 264 18.55 11.02 -6.80
CA ALA A 264 17.80 11.41 -5.60
C ALA A 264 17.96 10.37 -4.45
N ARG A 265 18.09 9.10 -4.76
CA ARG A 265 18.36 8.05 -3.77
C ARG A 265 19.76 8.17 -3.15
N LYS A 266 20.78 8.42 -3.96
CA LYS A 266 22.16 8.63 -3.49
C LYS A 266 22.24 9.85 -2.56
N GLU A 267 21.62 10.95 -2.94
CA GLU A 267 21.54 12.18 -2.12
C GLU A 267 20.88 11.91 -0.75
N ASN A 268 19.94 10.98 -0.68
CA ASN A 268 19.30 10.52 0.55
C ASN A 268 20.05 9.37 1.26
N GLY A 269 21.28 9.06 0.89
CA GLY A 269 22.15 8.07 1.54
C GLY A 269 21.80 6.60 1.27
N TYR A 270 21.01 6.31 0.21
CA TYR A 270 20.73 4.93 -0.19
C TYR A 270 21.79 4.41 -1.16
N LYS A 271 22.03 3.09 -1.13
CA LYS A 271 22.93 2.44 -2.09
C LYS A 271 22.48 2.68 -3.52
N ALA A 272 23.44 2.99 -4.40
CA ALA A 272 23.25 3.03 -5.84
C ALA A 272 22.75 1.68 -6.36
N LYS A 273 21.87 1.73 -7.37
CA LYS A 273 21.50 0.56 -8.15
C LYS A 273 22.09 0.71 -9.55
N ARG A 274 22.46 -0.39 -10.15
CA ARG A 274 22.97 -0.36 -11.54
C ARG A 274 21.80 -0.53 -12.50
N TRP A 275 21.80 0.24 -13.59
CA TRP A 275 20.82 0.08 -14.66
C TRP A 275 20.86 -1.34 -15.26
N SER A 276 22.06 -1.92 -15.40
CA SER A 276 22.27 -3.29 -15.87
C SER A 276 21.54 -4.36 -15.06
N ASP A 277 21.22 -4.07 -13.80
CA ASP A 277 20.47 -5.00 -12.93
C ASP A 277 18.96 -4.96 -13.22
N MET A 278 18.49 -3.97 -13.99
CA MET A 278 17.10 -3.85 -14.38
C MET A 278 16.80 -4.74 -15.58
N LYS A 279 15.84 -5.62 -15.39
CA LYS A 279 15.34 -6.48 -16.48
C LYS A 279 14.31 -5.70 -17.30
N VAL A 280 14.78 -4.89 -18.25
CA VAL A 280 13.92 -3.99 -19.03
C VAL A 280 13.28 -4.71 -20.23
N THR A 281 13.99 -5.67 -20.84
CA THR A 281 13.56 -6.36 -22.06
C THR A 281 13.11 -7.80 -21.78
N GLY A 282 12.51 -8.44 -22.78
CA GLY A 282 11.99 -9.80 -22.72
C GLY A 282 10.70 -9.92 -21.91
N ASN A 283 10.28 -11.14 -21.62
CA ASN A 283 9.00 -11.43 -20.99
C ASN A 283 9.13 -11.69 -19.47
N TYR A 284 8.17 -11.18 -18.71
CA TYR A 284 7.92 -11.57 -17.33
C TYR A 284 6.99 -12.78 -17.30
N ILE A 285 7.53 -13.94 -16.97
CA ILE A 285 6.79 -15.21 -16.96
C ILE A 285 6.19 -15.44 -15.58
N LEU A 286 4.88 -15.72 -15.52
CA LEU A 286 4.19 -16.07 -14.28
C LEU A 286 4.63 -17.43 -13.75
N ARG A 287 4.80 -17.50 -12.42
CA ARG A 287 5.17 -18.73 -11.71
C ARG A 287 4.22 -18.98 -10.53
N GLY A 288 4.24 -20.19 -10.00
CA GLY A 288 3.52 -20.58 -8.79
C GLY A 288 2.02 -20.22 -8.85
N ASN A 289 1.51 -19.66 -7.78
CA ASN A 289 0.10 -19.35 -7.61
C ASN A 289 -0.41 -18.28 -8.59
N ASN A 290 0.41 -17.30 -8.97
CA ASN A 290 0.01 -16.30 -9.98
C ASN A 290 -0.25 -16.97 -11.35
N ARG A 291 0.55 -17.97 -11.72
CA ARG A 291 0.31 -18.75 -12.94
C ARG A 291 -0.98 -19.56 -12.87
N LYS A 292 -1.27 -20.17 -11.69
CA LYS A 292 -2.52 -20.92 -11.46
C LYS A 292 -3.73 -19.98 -11.57
N LEU A 293 -3.66 -18.82 -10.93
CA LEU A 293 -4.71 -17.80 -10.98
C LEU A 293 -4.97 -17.33 -12.42
N ALA A 294 -3.91 -16.97 -13.15
CA ALA A 294 -4.01 -16.53 -14.54
C ALA A 294 -4.68 -17.59 -15.41
N LYS A 295 -4.27 -18.87 -15.31
CA LYS A 295 -4.91 -19.98 -16.01
C LYS A 295 -6.40 -20.11 -15.67
N LYS A 296 -6.76 -20.01 -14.40
CA LYS A 296 -8.16 -20.10 -13.95
C LYS A 296 -9.05 -19.04 -14.59
N HIS A 297 -8.51 -17.84 -14.82
CA HIS A 297 -9.26 -16.69 -15.35
C HIS A 297 -8.97 -16.38 -16.82
N GLY A 298 -8.28 -17.27 -17.56
CA GLY A 298 -7.97 -17.06 -18.96
C GLY A 298 -7.05 -15.87 -19.24
N LEU A 299 -6.24 -15.47 -18.25
CA LEU A 299 -5.33 -14.32 -18.35
C LEU A 299 -3.97 -14.74 -18.95
N PRO A 300 -3.21 -13.79 -19.54
CA PRO A 300 -1.89 -14.05 -20.08
C PRO A 300 -0.95 -14.69 -19.04
N LEU A 301 -0.13 -15.64 -19.47
CA LEU A 301 0.87 -16.31 -18.61
C LEU A 301 2.23 -15.61 -18.64
N GLN A 302 2.39 -14.65 -19.53
CA GLN A 302 3.59 -13.83 -19.67
C GLN A 302 3.22 -12.41 -20.09
N TYR A 303 4.08 -11.47 -19.74
CA TYR A 303 3.88 -10.04 -19.97
C TYR A 303 5.19 -9.41 -20.49
N ASP A 304 5.12 -8.50 -21.47
CA ASP A 304 6.28 -7.74 -21.92
C ASP A 304 6.82 -6.88 -20.75
N ARG A 305 8.12 -6.97 -20.48
CA ARG A 305 8.74 -6.29 -19.34
C ARG A 305 8.78 -4.78 -19.50
N LEU A 306 8.97 -4.31 -20.73
CA LEU A 306 9.05 -2.88 -21.00
C LEU A 306 7.69 -2.22 -20.78
N ALA A 307 6.61 -2.82 -21.29
CA ALA A 307 5.25 -2.37 -21.04
C ALA A 307 4.91 -2.40 -19.54
N LEU A 308 5.32 -3.46 -18.82
CA LEU A 308 5.15 -3.52 -17.35
C LEU A 308 5.88 -2.40 -16.61
N LEU A 309 7.12 -2.08 -17.04
CA LEU A 309 7.89 -0.99 -16.44
C LEU A 309 7.24 0.35 -16.70
N ALA A 310 6.82 0.62 -17.93
CA ALA A 310 6.13 1.86 -18.27
C ALA A 310 4.89 2.08 -17.36
N VAL A 311 4.03 1.07 -17.21
CA VAL A 311 2.89 1.14 -16.28
C VAL A 311 3.36 1.32 -14.84
N SER A 312 4.37 0.57 -14.42
CA SER A 312 4.86 0.61 -13.04
C SER A 312 5.37 2.00 -12.65
N ILE A 313 6.09 2.65 -13.56
CA ILE A 313 6.78 3.92 -13.31
C ILE A 313 5.83 5.09 -13.55
N PHE A 314 5.21 5.15 -14.73
CA PHE A 314 4.45 6.31 -15.16
C PHE A 314 3.01 6.35 -14.66
N HIS A 315 2.45 5.19 -14.20
CA HIS A 315 1.05 5.12 -13.70
C HIS A 315 0.90 4.55 -12.29
N LEU A 316 1.92 3.86 -11.75
CA LEU A 316 1.85 3.22 -10.42
C LEU A 316 2.94 3.70 -9.46
N SER A 317 3.91 4.48 -9.94
CA SER A 317 4.99 5.10 -9.15
C SER A 317 5.85 4.12 -8.36
N HIS A 318 6.23 3.01 -9.01
CA HIS A 318 7.19 2.05 -8.46
C HIS A 318 7.94 1.29 -9.55
N TRP A 319 9.07 0.65 -9.20
CA TRP A 319 9.96 -0.07 -10.11
C TRP A 319 9.81 -1.59 -10.02
N ARG A 320 8.57 -2.11 -9.87
CA ARG A 320 8.36 -3.52 -9.56
C ARG A 320 7.38 -4.20 -10.48
N HIS A 321 7.89 -5.05 -11.38
CA HIS A 321 7.07 -5.89 -12.27
C HIS A 321 6.12 -6.81 -11.49
N ASP A 322 6.64 -7.48 -10.48
CA ASP A 322 5.90 -8.46 -9.67
C ASP A 322 4.68 -7.83 -8.98
N VAL A 323 4.83 -6.61 -8.46
CA VAL A 323 3.73 -5.87 -7.84
C VAL A 323 2.70 -5.43 -8.87
N THR A 324 3.14 -4.94 -10.04
CA THR A 324 2.22 -4.54 -11.11
C THR A 324 1.38 -5.72 -11.56
N VAL A 325 1.99 -6.85 -11.84
CA VAL A 325 1.26 -8.04 -12.27
C VAL A 325 0.33 -8.54 -11.16
N ALA A 326 0.86 -8.83 -9.98
CA ALA A 326 0.11 -9.51 -8.92
C ALA A 326 -1.07 -8.69 -8.36
N ASN A 327 -0.95 -7.34 -8.30
CA ASN A 327 -1.95 -6.51 -7.64
C ASN A 327 -2.82 -5.69 -8.60
N TYR A 328 -2.45 -5.60 -9.87
CA TYR A 328 -3.18 -4.79 -10.84
C TYR A 328 -3.60 -5.57 -12.08
N LEU A 329 -2.69 -6.32 -12.73
CA LEU A 329 -3.04 -7.03 -13.96
C LEU A 329 -3.78 -8.36 -13.71
N LEU A 330 -3.49 -9.04 -12.60
CA LEU A 330 -4.23 -10.22 -12.14
C LEU A 330 -5.42 -9.88 -11.23
N ALA A 331 -5.76 -8.60 -11.10
CA ALA A 331 -6.92 -8.17 -10.34
C ALA A 331 -8.19 -8.42 -11.16
N VAL A 332 -8.85 -9.50 -10.88
CA VAL A 332 -10.12 -9.94 -11.48
C VAL A 332 -11.24 -9.58 -10.54
#